data_f14304119df5c827326482f94c2f5dcf
#
_entry.id   f14304119df5c827326482f94c2f5dcf
#
_cell.length_a   1.000
_cell.length_b   1.000
_cell.length_c   1.000
_cell.angle_alpha   90.00
_cell.angle_beta   90.00
_cell.angle_gamma   90.00
#
_symmetry.space_group_name_H-M   'P 1'
#
loop_
_entity.id
_entity.type
_entity.pdbx_description
1 polymer ?
#
loop_
_entity_poly.entity_id
_entity_poly.type
_entity_poly.pdbx_seq_one_letter_code
_entity_poly.pdbx_strand_id
1 'polypeptide(L)'
;HAELLEQVKEDLKKEGIDLKIVIFNDYVQPNMGLKDKSLDANFFQHVPYMDDFGKKNGFEMSAVGNIHIEPMAAYSKKIKSLNELKDGAEVLLPNDPTNLGRALIMLDKAGFIKLKDNTKLDSTVQDIVQNTKKIKFTTLAADQIAPRLGEVDAAVINANYAIDTGLTTADAILIESKDSPYANIVTVLKGNEADPKVAKLVKALQSEKIKKFIEEKYKGSVIPAF
;
A
#
# COMPACT_ATOMS: atom_id res chain seq x y z
N HIS A 1 -7.97 2.62 5.83
CA HIS A 1 -9.09 2.27 4.93
C HIS A 1 -10.41 2.18 5.68
N ALA A 2 -10.52 1.35 6.74
CA ALA A 2 -11.76 1.23 7.53
C ALA A 2 -12.23 2.56 8.11
N GLU A 3 -11.30 3.39 8.59
CA GLU A 3 -11.64 4.73 9.12
C GLU A 3 -12.28 5.65 8.08
N LEU A 4 -11.82 5.59 6.81
CA LEU A 4 -12.44 6.36 5.72
C LEU A 4 -13.85 5.83 5.41
N LEU A 5 -14.03 4.51 5.42
CA LEU A 5 -15.34 3.88 5.22
C LEU A 5 -16.33 4.25 6.34
N GLU A 6 -15.87 4.31 7.60
CA GLU A 6 -16.71 4.74 8.73
C GLU A 6 -17.20 6.18 8.57
N GLN A 7 -16.38 7.09 7.97
CA GLN A 7 -16.77 8.47 7.74
C GLN A 7 -17.96 8.59 6.78
N VAL A 8 -18.13 7.66 5.84
CA VAL A 8 -19.18 7.72 4.81
C VAL A 8 -20.40 6.86 5.12
N LYS A 9 -20.35 6.05 6.16
CA LYS A 9 -21.38 5.06 6.52
C LYS A 9 -22.76 5.68 6.72
N GLU A 10 -22.83 6.76 7.51
CA GLU A 10 -24.10 7.44 7.77
C GLU A 10 -24.65 8.17 6.54
N ASP A 11 -23.77 8.68 5.66
CA ASP A 11 -24.18 9.33 4.43
C ASP A 11 -24.76 8.32 3.44
N LEU A 12 -24.12 7.14 3.32
CA LEU A 12 -24.63 6.02 2.53
C LEU A 12 -25.95 5.48 3.05
N LYS A 13 -26.13 5.41 4.38
CA LYS A 13 -27.38 4.98 5.01
C LYS A 13 -28.55 5.87 4.64
N LYS A 14 -28.36 7.20 4.57
CA LYS A 14 -29.39 8.15 4.09
C LYS A 14 -29.76 7.91 2.62
N GLU A 15 -28.86 7.34 1.85
CA GLU A 15 -29.09 6.95 0.45
C GLU A 15 -29.61 5.50 0.28
N GLY A 16 -29.98 4.85 1.39
CA GLY A 16 -30.54 3.49 1.40
C GLY A 16 -29.50 2.38 1.32
N ILE A 17 -28.22 2.65 1.62
CA ILE A 17 -27.14 1.66 1.61
C ILE A 17 -26.70 1.39 3.05
N ASP A 18 -26.82 0.14 3.49
CA ASP A 18 -26.27 -0.34 4.76
C ASP A 18 -24.85 -0.88 4.54
N LEU A 19 -23.83 -0.01 4.75
CA LEU A 19 -22.43 -0.37 4.57
C LEU A 19 -21.96 -1.26 5.72
N LYS A 20 -21.62 -2.51 5.42
CA LYS A 20 -20.94 -3.44 6.33
C LYS A 20 -19.44 -3.43 6.06
N ILE A 21 -18.65 -3.08 7.06
CA ILE A 21 -17.20 -3.01 6.97
C ILE A 21 -16.62 -4.28 7.59
N VAL A 22 -15.80 -5.00 6.81
CA VAL A 22 -15.07 -6.19 7.26
C VAL A 22 -13.58 -5.85 7.23
N ILE A 23 -12.90 -5.96 8.37
CA ILE A 23 -11.49 -5.63 8.53
C ILE A 23 -10.65 -6.90 8.40
N PHE A 24 -9.59 -6.83 7.60
CA PHE A 24 -8.59 -7.89 7.42
C PHE A 24 -7.21 -7.36 7.81
N ASN A 25 -6.35 -8.27 8.26
CA ASN A 25 -4.99 -7.95 8.69
C ASN A 25 -3.92 -8.29 7.64
N ASP A 26 -4.33 -8.80 6.47
CA ASP A 26 -3.46 -9.20 5.37
C ASP A 26 -4.00 -8.70 4.02
N TYR A 27 -3.18 -8.85 2.96
CA TYR A 27 -3.54 -8.41 1.61
C TYR A 27 -4.17 -9.50 0.72
N VAL A 28 -4.31 -10.74 1.22
CA VAL A 28 -4.84 -11.87 0.45
C VAL A 28 -6.35 -11.98 0.60
N GLN A 29 -6.82 -11.96 1.85
CA GLN A 29 -8.22 -12.22 2.19
C GLN A 29 -9.22 -11.26 1.55
N PRO A 30 -8.96 -9.93 1.42
CA PRO A 30 -9.93 -9.03 0.79
C PRO A 30 -10.20 -9.37 -0.68
N ASN A 31 -9.18 -9.84 -1.43
CA ASN A 31 -9.36 -10.26 -2.82
C ASN A 31 -10.01 -11.64 -2.93
N MET A 32 -9.71 -12.55 -2.01
CA MET A 32 -10.41 -13.83 -1.94
C MET A 32 -11.90 -13.65 -1.62
N GLY A 33 -12.24 -12.68 -0.76
CA GLY A 33 -13.63 -12.32 -0.47
C GLY A 33 -14.40 -11.77 -1.67
N LEU A 34 -13.73 -11.10 -2.62
CA LEU A 34 -14.36 -10.77 -3.91
C LEU A 34 -14.56 -12.01 -4.76
N LYS A 35 -13.55 -12.90 -4.84
CA LYS A 35 -13.59 -14.13 -5.63
C LYS A 35 -14.74 -15.05 -5.22
N ASP A 36 -14.93 -15.24 -3.93
CA ASP A 36 -15.99 -16.09 -3.36
C ASP A 36 -17.34 -15.36 -3.18
N LYS A 37 -17.39 -14.06 -3.52
CA LYS A 37 -18.57 -13.19 -3.43
C LYS A 37 -19.08 -12.97 -2.00
N SER A 38 -18.24 -13.12 -1.00
CA SER A 38 -18.55 -12.73 0.39
C SER A 38 -18.41 -11.23 0.60
N LEU A 39 -17.72 -10.53 -0.31
CA LEU A 39 -17.62 -9.08 -0.37
C LEU A 39 -18.16 -8.55 -1.69
N ASP A 40 -18.89 -7.43 -1.65
CA ASP A 40 -19.35 -6.71 -2.84
C ASP A 40 -18.23 -5.85 -3.46
N ALA A 41 -17.37 -5.29 -2.62
CA ALA A 41 -16.21 -4.49 -2.99
C ALA A 41 -15.09 -4.64 -1.96
N ASN A 42 -13.85 -4.30 -2.32
CA ASN A 42 -12.79 -4.09 -1.35
C ASN A 42 -12.09 -2.74 -1.57
N PHE A 43 -11.40 -2.28 -0.53
CA PHE A 43 -10.67 -1.02 -0.55
C PHE A 43 -9.44 -1.16 0.35
N PHE A 44 -8.27 -1.47 -0.26
CA PHE A 44 -7.01 -1.69 0.46
C PHE A 44 -5.79 -1.74 -0.46
N GLN A 45 -5.95 -1.82 -1.79
CA GLN A 45 -4.92 -2.15 -2.77
C GLN A 45 -4.79 -1.10 -3.86
N HIS A 46 -3.70 -1.15 -4.61
CA HIS A 46 -3.44 -0.38 -5.83
C HIS A 46 -3.54 -1.26 -7.08
N VAL A 47 -3.70 -0.65 -8.26
CA VAL A 47 -3.89 -1.36 -9.53
C VAL A 47 -2.83 -2.43 -9.79
N PRO A 48 -1.50 -2.17 -9.67
CA PRO A 48 -0.50 -3.22 -9.93
C PRO A 48 -0.67 -4.46 -9.07
N TYR A 49 -1.05 -4.31 -7.78
CA TYR A 49 -1.31 -5.45 -6.90
C TYR A 49 -2.58 -6.20 -7.32
N MET A 50 -3.66 -5.47 -7.62
CA MET A 50 -4.93 -6.05 -8.09
C MET A 50 -4.71 -6.93 -9.33
N ASP A 51 -3.98 -6.41 -10.32
CA ASP A 51 -3.74 -7.11 -11.59
C ASP A 51 -2.86 -8.36 -11.39
N ASP A 52 -1.76 -8.25 -10.64
CA ASP A 52 -0.88 -9.39 -10.34
C ASP A 52 -1.63 -10.48 -9.56
N PHE A 53 -2.39 -10.07 -8.53
CA PHE A 53 -3.17 -11.00 -7.72
C PHE A 53 -4.23 -11.72 -8.53
N GLY A 54 -5.00 -10.99 -9.34
CA GLY A 54 -6.04 -11.55 -10.21
C GLY A 54 -5.47 -12.55 -11.21
N LYS A 55 -4.37 -12.18 -11.88
CA LYS A 55 -3.66 -13.04 -12.82
C LYS A 55 -3.19 -14.34 -12.18
N LYS A 56 -2.58 -14.27 -10.98
CA LYS A 56 -2.06 -15.43 -10.26
C LYS A 56 -3.16 -16.36 -9.75
N ASN A 57 -4.32 -15.82 -9.38
CA ASN A 57 -5.41 -16.56 -8.78
C ASN A 57 -6.53 -16.90 -9.75
N GLY A 58 -6.40 -16.54 -11.04
CA GLY A 58 -7.30 -16.94 -12.11
C GLY A 58 -8.69 -16.31 -12.05
N PHE A 59 -8.78 -15.03 -11.66
CA PHE A 59 -10.01 -14.24 -11.73
C PHE A 59 -9.70 -12.76 -12.02
N GLU A 60 -10.70 -12.03 -12.49
CA GLU A 60 -10.54 -10.65 -12.89
C GLU A 60 -11.28 -9.71 -11.94
N MET A 61 -10.64 -8.61 -11.64
CA MET A 61 -11.17 -7.52 -10.84
C MET A 61 -11.11 -6.21 -11.62
N SER A 62 -11.89 -5.23 -11.20
CA SER A 62 -11.94 -3.90 -11.81
C SER A 62 -11.79 -2.82 -10.75
N ALA A 63 -10.88 -1.87 -11.00
CA ALA A 63 -10.77 -0.64 -10.21
C ALA A 63 -11.92 0.30 -10.61
N VAL A 64 -12.69 0.78 -9.65
CA VAL A 64 -13.85 1.65 -9.89
C VAL A 64 -13.69 3.06 -9.33
N GLY A 65 -12.63 3.32 -8.58
CA GLY A 65 -12.30 4.68 -8.11
C GLY A 65 -10.98 4.74 -7.38
N ASN A 66 -10.17 5.76 -7.67
CA ASN A 66 -8.97 6.10 -6.90
C ASN A 66 -9.39 6.92 -5.68
N ILE A 67 -8.84 6.63 -4.51
CA ILE A 67 -9.21 7.32 -3.28
C ILE A 67 -8.03 8.07 -2.67
N HIS A 68 -6.90 7.40 -2.43
CA HIS A 68 -5.75 8.04 -1.82
C HIS A 68 -4.44 7.34 -2.20
N ILE A 69 -3.33 8.04 -1.98
CA ILE A 69 -1.99 7.47 -2.07
C ILE A 69 -1.45 7.33 -0.65
N GLU A 70 -0.81 6.21 -0.39
CA GLU A 70 -0.04 5.93 0.81
C GLU A 70 1.43 5.80 0.41
N PRO A 71 2.27 6.86 0.57
CA PRO A 71 3.68 6.78 0.25
C PRO A 71 4.35 5.67 1.08
N MET A 72 5.01 4.73 0.39
CA MET A 72 5.83 3.72 1.04
C MET A 72 7.06 4.39 1.66
N ALA A 73 7.54 3.89 2.79
CA ALA A 73 8.69 4.48 3.44
C ALA A 73 9.62 3.44 4.08
N ALA A 74 10.89 3.81 4.21
CA ALA A 74 11.86 3.06 4.99
C ALA A 74 11.96 3.65 6.40
N TYR A 75 12.02 2.77 7.38
CA TYR A 75 12.10 3.10 8.80
C TYR A 75 13.26 2.37 9.47
N SER A 76 13.74 2.91 10.58
CA SER A 76 14.74 2.27 11.43
C SER A 76 14.59 2.70 12.88
N LYS A 77 14.91 1.79 13.80
CA LYS A 77 15.08 2.10 15.23
C LYS A 77 16.55 2.35 15.60
N LYS A 78 17.49 2.14 14.66
CA LYS A 78 18.93 2.17 14.92
C LYS A 78 19.64 3.36 14.27
N ILE A 79 19.13 3.86 13.15
CA ILE A 79 19.73 4.93 12.35
C ILE A 79 18.67 5.98 12.00
N LYS A 80 19.13 7.20 11.66
CA LYS A 80 18.27 8.31 11.26
C LYS A 80 18.36 8.67 9.78
N SER A 81 19.29 8.04 9.07
CA SER A 81 19.47 8.22 7.63
C SER A 81 19.96 6.92 7.03
N LEU A 82 19.50 6.59 5.83
CA LEU A 82 19.99 5.42 5.08
C LEU A 82 21.51 5.49 4.84
N ASN A 83 22.10 6.69 4.81
CA ASN A 83 23.56 6.84 4.66
C ASN A 83 24.35 6.21 5.82
N GLU A 84 23.74 6.06 6.99
CA GLU A 84 24.33 5.46 8.19
C GLU A 84 24.33 3.92 8.15
N LEU A 85 23.63 3.29 7.16
CA LEU A 85 23.70 1.85 6.97
C LEU A 85 25.15 1.39 6.77
N LYS A 86 25.57 0.40 7.54
CA LYS A 86 26.88 -0.22 7.43
C LYS A 86 26.91 -1.27 6.31
N ASP A 87 28.08 -1.62 5.87
CA ASP A 87 28.28 -2.74 4.95
C ASP A 87 27.73 -4.03 5.56
N GLY A 88 26.91 -4.75 4.76
CA GLY A 88 26.26 -5.97 5.19
C GLY A 88 25.03 -5.78 6.08
N ALA A 89 24.53 -4.54 6.24
CA ALA A 89 23.31 -4.24 6.98
C ALA A 89 22.12 -5.06 6.46
N GLU A 90 21.20 -5.43 7.35
CA GLU A 90 19.99 -6.18 7.02
C GLU A 90 18.79 -5.24 6.86
N VAL A 91 18.09 -5.38 5.72
CA VAL A 91 16.91 -4.58 5.39
C VAL A 91 15.75 -5.50 5.02
N LEU A 92 14.61 -5.34 5.70
CA LEU A 92 13.37 -6.06 5.39
C LEU A 92 12.59 -5.37 4.27
N LEU A 93 12.03 -6.17 3.35
CA LEU A 93 11.19 -5.73 2.24
C LEU A 93 9.91 -6.57 2.18
N PRO A 94 8.80 -6.05 1.61
CA PRO A 94 7.62 -6.86 1.29
C PRO A 94 7.97 -7.99 0.31
N ASN A 95 7.30 -9.13 0.41
CA ASN A 95 7.57 -10.29 -0.44
C ASN A 95 6.61 -10.45 -1.62
N ASP A 96 5.52 -9.69 -1.67
CA ASP A 96 4.69 -9.69 -2.87
C ASP A 96 5.40 -8.93 -4.00
N PRO A 97 5.27 -9.39 -5.26
CA PRO A 97 6.08 -8.87 -6.36
C PRO A 97 5.96 -7.37 -6.58
N THR A 98 4.76 -6.83 -6.42
CA THR A 98 4.50 -5.43 -6.74
C THR A 98 5.00 -4.47 -5.67
N ASN A 99 4.85 -4.81 -4.38
CA ASN A 99 5.42 -4.00 -3.30
C ASN A 99 6.93 -4.23 -3.15
N LEU A 100 7.45 -5.44 -3.44
CA LEU A 100 8.90 -5.67 -3.54
C LEU A 100 9.51 -4.79 -4.63
N GLY A 101 8.97 -4.81 -5.84
CA GLY A 101 9.44 -3.99 -6.95
C GLY A 101 9.38 -2.49 -6.62
N ARG A 102 8.27 -2.04 -6.01
CA ARG A 102 8.09 -0.67 -5.53
C ARG A 102 9.16 -0.26 -4.52
N ALA A 103 9.44 -1.11 -3.52
CA ALA A 103 10.49 -0.87 -2.51
C ALA A 103 11.88 -0.78 -3.16
N LEU A 104 12.20 -1.68 -4.07
CA LEU A 104 13.48 -1.68 -4.79
C LEU A 104 13.64 -0.44 -5.68
N ILE A 105 12.59 -0.02 -6.40
CA ILE A 105 12.58 1.21 -7.19
C ILE A 105 12.80 2.44 -6.31
N MET A 106 12.18 2.50 -5.13
CA MET A 106 12.39 3.59 -4.17
C MET A 106 13.86 3.64 -3.71
N LEU A 107 14.47 2.50 -3.40
CA LEU A 107 15.89 2.42 -3.00
C LEU A 107 16.85 2.75 -4.16
N ASP A 108 16.53 2.36 -5.40
CA ASP A 108 17.30 2.74 -6.61
C ASP A 108 17.26 4.25 -6.83
N LYS A 109 16.07 4.85 -6.79
CA LYS A 109 15.90 6.32 -6.93
C LYS A 109 16.64 7.11 -5.85
N ALA A 110 16.79 6.54 -4.66
CA ALA A 110 17.54 7.12 -3.56
C ALA A 110 19.07 6.85 -3.66
N GLY A 111 19.52 6.10 -4.66
CA GLY A 111 20.94 5.82 -4.91
C GLY A 111 21.55 4.74 -4.00
N PHE A 112 20.75 3.97 -3.26
CA PHE A 112 21.24 2.91 -2.36
C PHE A 112 21.61 1.63 -3.06
N ILE A 113 20.88 1.33 -4.13
CA ILE A 113 21.13 0.20 -5.03
C ILE A 113 21.00 0.69 -6.46
N LYS A 114 21.38 -0.15 -7.42
CA LYS A 114 21.06 0.07 -8.83
C LYS A 114 20.34 -1.15 -9.37
N LEU A 115 19.16 -0.93 -9.94
CA LEU A 115 18.39 -1.95 -10.65
C LEU A 115 18.83 -2.00 -12.11
N LYS A 116 18.70 -3.17 -12.71
CA LYS A 116 18.89 -3.35 -14.16
C LYS A 116 17.92 -2.48 -14.96
N ASP A 117 16.67 -2.42 -14.49
CA ASP A 117 15.60 -1.60 -15.05
C ASP A 117 14.68 -1.12 -13.90
N ASN A 118 14.70 0.16 -13.58
CA ASN A 118 13.89 0.74 -12.52
C ASN A 118 12.49 1.19 -12.97
N THR A 119 12.10 0.87 -14.19
CA THR A 119 10.73 1.04 -14.69
C THR A 119 9.90 -0.23 -14.55
N LYS A 120 10.55 -1.37 -14.30
CA LYS A 120 9.92 -2.66 -14.12
C LYS A 120 9.31 -2.79 -12.72
N LEU A 121 7.97 -2.77 -12.63
CA LEU A 121 7.24 -2.73 -11.36
C LEU A 121 7.29 -4.03 -10.54
N ASP A 122 7.70 -5.15 -11.12
CA ASP A 122 7.85 -6.45 -10.50
C ASP A 122 9.33 -6.88 -10.38
N SER A 123 10.24 -5.90 -10.24
CA SER A 123 11.66 -6.14 -10.00
C SER A 123 11.87 -6.97 -8.73
N THR A 124 12.87 -7.83 -8.76
CA THR A 124 13.26 -8.70 -7.65
C THR A 124 14.66 -8.35 -7.15
N VAL A 125 15.09 -8.94 -6.04
CA VAL A 125 16.45 -8.76 -5.49
C VAL A 125 17.53 -9.19 -6.51
N GLN A 126 17.22 -10.14 -7.40
CA GLN A 126 18.12 -10.59 -8.47
C GLN A 126 18.33 -9.56 -9.57
N ASP A 127 17.44 -8.57 -9.68
CA ASP A 127 17.56 -7.47 -10.64
C ASP A 127 18.48 -6.34 -10.16
N ILE A 128 19.05 -6.46 -8.95
CA ILE A 128 20.02 -5.50 -8.41
C ILE A 128 21.37 -5.73 -9.09
N VAL A 129 21.84 -4.76 -9.85
CA VAL A 129 23.16 -4.82 -10.54
C VAL A 129 24.28 -4.12 -9.76
N GLN A 130 23.92 -3.25 -8.80
CA GLN A 130 24.89 -2.62 -7.90
C GLN A 130 24.32 -2.54 -6.48
N ASN A 131 25.09 -3.04 -5.52
CA ASN A 131 24.81 -3.01 -4.08
C ASN A 131 26.14 -2.75 -3.35
N THR A 132 26.54 -1.47 -3.35
CA THR A 132 27.89 -1.07 -2.88
C THR A 132 28.08 -1.38 -1.41
N LYS A 133 27.05 -1.22 -0.58
CA LYS A 133 27.10 -1.53 0.86
C LYS A 133 26.84 -3.00 1.19
N LYS A 134 26.69 -3.86 0.19
CA LYS A 134 26.42 -5.30 0.37
C LYS A 134 25.22 -5.57 1.28
N ILE A 135 24.18 -4.73 1.19
CA ILE A 135 22.96 -4.83 1.98
C ILE A 135 22.33 -6.20 1.78
N LYS A 136 21.94 -6.82 2.87
CA LYS A 136 21.22 -8.10 2.87
C LYS A 136 19.72 -7.80 2.89
N PHE A 137 19.04 -8.17 1.82
CA PHE A 137 17.60 -8.02 1.73
C PHE A 137 16.90 -9.32 2.13
N THR A 138 16.04 -9.23 3.14
CA THR A 138 15.17 -10.32 3.58
C THR A 138 13.72 -9.91 3.26
N THR A 139 12.97 -10.78 2.59
CA THR A 139 11.59 -10.49 2.21
C THR A 139 10.60 -11.23 3.10
N LEU A 140 9.55 -10.52 3.55
CA LEU A 140 8.50 -11.04 4.41
C LEU A 140 7.12 -10.58 3.93
N ALA A 141 6.06 -11.25 4.36
CA ALA A 141 4.71 -10.73 4.20
C ALA A 141 4.60 -9.33 4.85
N ALA A 142 3.93 -8.40 4.17
CA ALA A 142 3.96 -6.98 4.53
C ALA A 142 3.50 -6.69 5.97
N ASP A 143 2.51 -7.45 6.46
CA ASP A 143 2.01 -7.40 7.86
C ASP A 143 3.06 -7.81 8.90
N GLN A 144 4.07 -8.59 8.53
CA GLN A 144 5.09 -9.11 9.42
C GLN A 144 6.32 -8.21 9.55
N ILE A 145 6.44 -7.16 8.74
CA ILE A 145 7.66 -6.34 8.67
C ILE A 145 7.71 -5.34 9.84
N ALA A 146 6.65 -4.56 10.05
CA ALA A 146 6.63 -3.52 11.08
C ALA A 146 6.91 -4.06 12.50
N PRO A 147 6.36 -5.21 12.93
CA PRO A 147 6.68 -5.80 14.23
C PRO A 147 8.16 -6.13 14.41
N ARG A 148 8.86 -6.45 13.33
CA ARG A 148 10.29 -6.83 13.35
C ARG A 148 11.28 -5.69 13.13
N LEU A 149 10.81 -4.45 13.03
CA LEU A 149 11.67 -3.29 12.78
C LEU A 149 12.82 -3.15 13.79
N GLY A 150 12.62 -3.59 15.03
CA GLY A 150 13.67 -3.55 16.06
C GLY A 150 14.79 -4.59 15.90
N GLU A 151 14.57 -5.63 15.12
CA GLU A 151 15.50 -6.74 14.95
C GLU A 151 16.56 -6.44 13.87
N VAL A 152 16.24 -5.62 12.89
CA VAL A 152 17.03 -5.33 11.69
C VAL A 152 17.59 -3.90 11.68
N ASP A 153 18.39 -3.56 10.68
CA ASP A 153 18.97 -2.22 10.56
C ASP A 153 18.00 -1.22 9.94
N ALA A 154 17.16 -1.65 9.01
CA ALA A 154 16.05 -0.87 8.46
C ALA A 154 15.00 -1.80 7.86
N ALA A 155 13.81 -1.26 7.59
CA ALA A 155 12.74 -1.96 6.89
C ALA A 155 11.95 -1.00 6.01
N VAL A 156 11.54 -1.47 4.82
CA VAL A 156 10.58 -0.76 3.97
C VAL A 156 9.19 -1.28 4.31
N ILE A 157 8.32 -0.37 4.74
CA ILE A 157 7.01 -0.71 5.30
C ILE A 157 5.92 0.02 4.52
N ASN A 158 4.85 -0.69 4.16
CA ASN A 158 3.65 -0.09 3.60
C ASN A 158 2.98 0.81 4.66
N ALA A 159 2.45 1.95 4.24
CA ALA A 159 2.02 3.00 5.15
C ALA A 159 0.90 2.56 6.12
N ASN A 160 -0.06 1.73 5.67
CA ASN A 160 -1.11 1.22 6.55
C ASN A 160 -0.52 0.46 7.75
N TYR A 161 0.46 -0.44 7.54
CA TYR A 161 1.11 -1.18 8.63
C TYR A 161 2.02 -0.29 9.48
N ALA A 162 2.64 0.74 8.89
CA ALA A 162 3.39 1.72 9.64
C ALA A 162 2.47 2.52 10.60
N ILE A 163 1.34 3.01 10.10
CA ILE A 163 0.33 3.76 10.87
C ILE A 163 -0.21 2.91 12.02
N ASP A 164 -0.52 1.64 11.79
CA ASP A 164 -1.03 0.72 12.81
C ASP A 164 -0.04 0.50 13.97
N THR A 165 1.27 0.67 13.71
CA THR A 165 2.31 0.62 14.77
C THR A 165 2.68 1.98 15.33
N GLY A 166 1.97 3.04 14.95
CA GLY A 166 2.20 4.42 15.40
C GLY A 166 3.34 5.14 14.68
N LEU A 167 3.93 4.54 13.63
CA LEU A 167 4.92 5.20 12.79
C LEU A 167 4.24 6.19 11.84
N THR A 168 4.92 7.30 11.59
CA THR A 168 4.46 8.34 10.67
C THR A 168 5.53 8.64 9.63
N THR A 169 5.22 9.48 8.64
CA THR A 169 6.22 9.94 7.67
C THR A 169 7.35 10.74 8.33
N ALA A 170 7.14 11.33 9.51
CA ALA A 170 8.19 12.03 10.26
C ALA A 170 9.25 11.08 10.85
N ASP A 171 8.92 9.81 11.05
CA ASP A 171 9.84 8.78 11.57
C ASP A 171 10.61 8.07 10.43
N ALA A 172 10.27 8.37 9.19
CA ALA A 172 10.87 7.71 8.03
C ALA A 172 12.28 8.23 7.74
N ILE A 173 13.18 7.31 7.38
CA ILE A 173 14.54 7.61 6.92
C ILE A 173 14.65 7.72 5.39
N LEU A 174 13.61 7.31 4.68
CA LEU A 174 13.37 7.52 3.24
C LEU A 174 11.87 7.42 2.99
N ILE A 175 11.34 8.30 2.14
CA ILE A 175 9.91 8.31 1.74
C ILE A 175 9.83 8.26 0.23
N GLU A 176 8.88 7.47 -0.27
CA GLU A 176 8.54 7.43 -1.68
C GLU A 176 8.05 8.80 -2.19
N SER A 177 8.35 9.12 -3.46
CA SER A 177 7.82 10.34 -4.10
C SER A 177 6.29 10.34 -4.14
N LYS A 178 5.69 11.52 -4.00
CA LYS A 178 4.24 11.71 -4.10
C LYS A 178 3.69 11.42 -5.50
N ASP A 179 4.52 11.48 -6.53
CA ASP A 179 4.17 11.13 -7.93
C ASP A 179 4.16 9.60 -8.14
N SER A 180 3.54 8.91 -7.22
CA SER A 180 3.48 7.45 -7.18
C SER A 180 2.25 6.94 -7.95
N PRO A 181 2.39 5.90 -8.81
CA PRO A 181 1.26 5.30 -9.54
C PRO A 181 0.42 4.37 -8.65
N TYR A 182 0.71 4.29 -7.35
CA TYR A 182 0.13 3.33 -6.42
C TYR A 182 -1.03 3.92 -5.62
N ALA A 183 -1.99 4.60 -6.30
CA ALA A 183 -3.22 5.03 -5.65
C ALA A 183 -4.02 3.82 -5.16
N ASN A 184 -4.51 3.90 -3.92
CA ASN A 184 -5.44 2.94 -3.35
C ASN A 184 -6.81 3.12 -3.98
N ILE A 185 -7.42 2.00 -4.36
CA ILE A 185 -8.62 1.93 -5.20
C ILE A 185 -9.75 1.19 -4.50
N VAL A 186 -10.98 1.57 -4.80
CA VAL A 186 -12.13 0.68 -4.60
C VAL A 186 -12.15 -0.31 -5.76
N THR A 187 -12.24 -1.59 -5.42
CA THR A 187 -12.17 -2.70 -6.37
C THR A 187 -13.42 -3.57 -6.24
N VAL A 188 -13.92 -4.03 -7.37
CA VAL A 188 -15.02 -4.99 -7.48
C VAL A 188 -14.61 -6.19 -8.32
N LEU A 189 -15.36 -7.29 -8.23
CA LEU A 189 -15.24 -8.38 -9.18
C LEU A 189 -15.65 -7.87 -10.57
N LYS A 190 -14.91 -8.25 -11.62
CA LYS A 190 -15.22 -7.85 -13.00
C LYS A 190 -16.66 -8.22 -13.37
N GLY A 191 -17.35 -7.27 -13.97
CA GLY A 191 -18.77 -7.35 -14.30
C GLY A 191 -19.68 -6.64 -13.30
N ASN A 192 -19.16 -6.19 -12.14
CA ASN A 192 -19.92 -5.46 -11.11
C ASN A 192 -19.64 -3.95 -11.12
N GLU A 193 -18.94 -3.44 -12.13
CA GLU A 193 -18.51 -2.03 -12.22
C GLU A 193 -19.70 -1.05 -12.26
N ALA A 194 -20.83 -1.49 -12.84
CA ALA A 194 -22.03 -0.67 -13.00
C ALA A 194 -23.00 -0.76 -11.81
N ASP A 195 -22.64 -1.44 -10.71
CA ASP A 195 -23.50 -1.50 -9.52
C ASP A 195 -23.71 -0.09 -8.95
N PRO A 196 -24.95 0.41 -8.87
CA PRO A 196 -25.23 1.76 -8.37
C PRO A 196 -24.84 1.95 -6.90
N LYS A 197 -24.77 0.88 -6.09
CA LYS A 197 -24.28 0.96 -4.70
C LYS A 197 -22.79 1.27 -4.67
N VAL A 198 -22.02 0.62 -5.57
CA VAL A 198 -20.57 0.84 -5.71
C VAL A 198 -20.30 2.27 -6.19
N ALA A 199 -21.05 2.76 -7.17
CA ALA A 199 -20.93 4.14 -7.65
C ALA A 199 -21.17 5.17 -6.54
N LYS A 200 -22.17 4.94 -5.67
CA LYS A 200 -22.45 5.79 -4.50
C LYS A 200 -21.33 5.72 -3.46
N LEU A 201 -20.78 4.52 -3.20
CA LEU A 201 -19.63 4.34 -2.29
C LEU A 201 -18.42 5.14 -2.77
N VAL A 202 -18.05 5.00 -4.05
CA VAL A 202 -16.93 5.74 -4.64
C VAL A 202 -17.15 7.25 -4.54
N LYS A 203 -18.34 7.73 -4.92
CA LYS A 203 -18.69 9.15 -4.82
C LYS A 203 -18.60 9.67 -3.38
N ALA A 204 -19.03 8.91 -2.41
CA ALA A 204 -18.94 9.28 -0.99
C ALA A 204 -17.48 9.35 -0.53
N LEU A 205 -16.64 8.37 -0.92
CA LEU A 205 -15.21 8.34 -0.59
C LEU A 205 -14.41 9.44 -1.31
N GLN A 206 -14.87 9.94 -2.46
CA GLN A 206 -14.26 11.05 -3.21
C GLN A 206 -14.86 12.42 -2.84
N SER A 207 -15.47 12.55 -1.66
CA SER A 207 -16.08 13.80 -1.21
C SER A 207 -15.08 14.74 -0.55
N GLU A 208 -15.41 16.06 -0.54
CA GLU A 208 -14.65 17.07 0.20
C GLU A 208 -14.54 16.75 1.72
N LYS A 209 -15.53 16.04 2.28
CA LYS A 209 -15.52 15.56 3.66
C LYS A 209 -14.35 14.58 3.87
N ILE A 210 -14.18 13.62 2.99
CA ILE A 210 -13.11 12.63 3.04
C ILE A 210 -11.75 13.27 2.79
N LYS A 211 -11.65 14.18 1.82
CA LYS A 211 -10.43 14.93 1.55
C LYS A 211 -9.93 15.66 2.80
N LYS A 212 -10.80 16.44 3.44
CA LYS A 212 -10.47 17.15 4.69
C LYS A 212 -10.09 16.20 5.81
N PHE A 213 -10.82 15.10 5.97
CA PHE A 213 -10.51 14.08 6.98
C PHE A 213 -9.12 13.50 6.77
N ILE A 214 -8.74 13.16 5.54
CA ILE A 214 -7.41 12.63 5.20
C ILE A 214 -6.33 13.67 5.55
N GLU A 215 -6.49 14.92 5.10
CA GLU A 215 -5.52 16.01 5.30
C GLU A 215 -5.29 16.31 6.79
N GLU A 216 -6.38 16.40 7.56
CA GLU A 216 -6.32 16.73 8.99
C GLU A 216 -5.76 15.59 9.84
N LYS A 217 -6.18 14.35 9.55
CA LYS A 217 -5.82 13.19 10.37
C LYS A 217 -4.43 12.66 10.06
N TYR A 218 -4.11 12.49 8.78
CA TYR A 218 -2.88 11.79 8.38
C TYR A 218 -1.70 12.71 8.05
N LYS A 219 -1.93 14.03 7.94
CA LYS A 219 -0.88 15.07 7.84
C LYS A 219 0.21 14.75 6.81
N GLY A 220 -0.18 14.17 5.67
CA GLY A 220 0.71 13.81 4.56
C GLY A 220 1.20 12.36 4.55
N SER A 221 0.91 11.55 5.58
CA SER A 221 1.14 10.08 5.53
C SER A 221 0.13 9.36 4.63
N VAL A 222 -1.02 9.99 4.36
CA VAL A 222 -2.02 9.61 3.37
C VAL A 222 -2.39 10.85 2.59
N ILE A 223 -2.54 10.75 1.27
CA ILE A 223 -2.74 11.88 0.36
C ILE A 223 -3.96 11.59 -0.52
N PRO A 224 -4.98 12.49 -0.60
CA PRO A 224 -6.09 12.31 -1.52
C PRO A 224 -5.63 12.15 -2.97
N ALA A 225 -6.28 11.26 -3.75
CA ALA A 225 -5.94 10.94 -5.14
C ALA A 225 -7.14 11.07 -6.09
N PHE A 226 -8.07 12.00 -5.79
CA PHE A 226 -9.27 12.30 -6.58
C PHE A 226 -9.49 13.82 -6.66
#